data_44f5fbb0dad380f2144bdea24ab48468
#
_entry.id   44f5fbb0dad380f2144bdea24ab48468
#
_cell.length_a   1.000
_cell.length_b   1.000
_cell.length_c   1.000
_cell.angle_alpha   90.00
_cell.angle_beta   90.00
_cell.angle_gamma   90.00
#
_symmetry.space_group_name_H-M   'P 1'
#
loop_
_entity.id
_entity.type
_entity.pdbx_description
1 polymer ?
#
loop_
_entity_poly.entity_id
_entity_poly.type
_entity_poly.pdbx_seq_one_letter_code
_entity_poly.pdbx_strand_id
1 'polypeptide(L)'
;MLAYLRLLLINRLRGFQSVNLSRKKRGKVATGLTYAMLVLLAVYVYAIVVFLEIKLYDAAAVLGQPQLIIAVMLMGMTFLTLIYSFFYLTSLLFFSRDNGLLAALPISSTGILTSRVLTVAGGEAGLSLLCMAPLIVRYGMGQGMDVGFYVRSLLGIAALPLLPITLTTLLSFALIRLSRLWKRREALTIVISFLFLAATMYLSMSLSMSASDQSDEMFGSLLAVMTGKGSLTDIVLGAYPPLRWLSQALTGGGLAAWGWMALFVLVSAGAIALVIRLLGGGYMRLALRQQEIMRRMNATKRAVGKDRVRSPFAALLRQELREVITVPTYATNCLTGIVMFPLMLILMYISFQNQMPDENLVALVYTLLPKEIYLAIFIAFCSFTTCMNMAIATAVSREGNRHDMRKTYPIAGHVHLMAKMVMGMIFNLCTMTTVAILMFVLMPGFALVTVAGVALSQLFSFLWCSVSLLIDVYHPKLNWKTETEAVKQNMNALLGSLGAMGVIAALVGLFFLGLYWQWSVWGALGLVLLVLAALDGIMARWLFRSGSRTYYLR
;
A
#
# COMPACT_ATOMS: atom_id res chain seq x y z
N MET A 1 -26.17 -4.25 -18.66
CA MET A 1 -25.30 -3.35 -17.89
C MET A 1 -25.59 -3.39 -16.39
N LEU A 2 -26.81 -3.07 -15.96
CA LEU A 2 -27.20 -3.09 -14.53
C LEU A 2 -26.97 -4.45 -13.85
N ALA A 3 -27.32 -5.57 -14.50
CA ALA A 3 -27.08 -6.92 -13.98
C ALA A 3 -25.57 -7.21 -13.79
N TYR A 4 -24.72 -6.78 -14.71
CA TYR A 4 -23.28 -6.93 -14.58
C TYR A 4 -22.69 -6.03 -13.46
N LEU A 5 -23.15 -4.80 -13.34
CA LEU A 5 -22.78 -3.90 -12.25
C LEU A 5 -23.19 -4.47 -10.89
N ARG A 6 -24.43 -4.98 -10.79
CA ARG A 6 -24.91 -5.69 -9.59
C ARG A 6 -24.05 -6.89 -9.24
N LEU A 7 -23.65 -7.68 -10.24
CA LEU A 7 -22.78 -8.86 -10.07
C LEU A 7 -21.36 -8.46 -9.62
N LEU A 8 -20.80 -7.36 -10.14
CA LEU A 8 -19.51 -6.82 -9.68
C LEU A 8 -19.58 -6.32 -8.25
N LEU A 9 -20.63 -5.59 -7.87
CA LEU A 9 -20.83 -5.10 -6.51
C LEU A 9 -21.02 -6.27 -5.53
N ILE A 10 -21.86 -7.25 -5.88
CA ILE A 10 -22.06 -8.45 -5.06
C ILE A 10 -20.75 -9.24 -4.91
N ASN A 11 -19.96 -9.39 -5.97
CA ASN A 11 -18.67 -10.07 -5.90
C ASN A 11 -17.64 -9.30 -5.07
N ARG A 12 -17.66 -7.95 -5.09
CA ARG A 12 -16.79 -7.14 -4.24
C ARG A 12 -17.16 -7.28 -2.76
N LEU A 13 -18.45 -7.24 -2.44
CA LEU A 13 -18.96 -7.48 -1.09
C LEU A 13 -18.69 -8.93 -0.63
N ARG A 14 -18.90 -9.92 -1.51
CA ARG A 14 -18.55 -11.33 -1.25
C ARG A 14 -17.04 -11.56 -1.16
N GLY A 15 -16.21 -10.74 -1.81
CA GLY A 15 -14.75 -10.76 -1.65
C GLY A 15 -14.33 -10.45 -0.22
N PHE A 16 -15.03 -9.56 0.47
CA PHE A 16 -14.90 -9.35 1.92
C PHE A 16 -15.45 -10.54 2.73
N GLN A 17 -16.49 -11.24 2.22
CA GLN A 17 -17.05 -12.43 2.86
C GLN A 17 -16.29 -13.72 2.52
N SER A 18 -15.51 -13.75 1.44
CA SER A 18 -14.68 -14.89 1.05
C SER A 18 -13.33 -14.92 1.78
N VAL A 19 -13.30 -14.55 3.04
CA VAL A 19 -12.43 -15.18 4.02
C VAL A 19 -12.96 -16.62 4.12
N ASN A 20 -12.75 -17.40 3.05
CA ASN A 20 -13.00 -18.84 3.03
C ASN A 20 -11.93 -19.47 3.92
N LEU A 21 -12.14 -19.36 5.20
CA LEU A 21 -11.61 -20.30 6.17
C LEU A 21 -12.08 -21.67 5.71
N SER A 22 -11.20 -22.35 4.99
CA SER A 22 -11.33 -23.69 4.44
C SER A 22 -12.49 -24.48 5.06
N ARG A 23 -13.44 -24.89 4.23
CA ARG A 23 -14.67 -25.60 4.59
C ARG A 23 -14.47 -26.97 5.26
N LYS A 24 -13.24 -27.37 5.58
CA LYS A 24 -12.88 -28.59 6.29
C LYS A 24 -12.81 -28.33 7.79
N LYS A 25 -13.91 -28.64 8.50
CA LYS A 25 -14.00 -28.92 9.95
C LYS A 25 -13.06 -28.14 10.89
N ARG A 26 -13.02 -26.83 10.84
CA ARG A 26 -12.64 -26.05 12.02
C ARG A 26 -13.89 -25.85 12.86
N GLY A 27 -13.78 -26.06 14.17
CA GLY A 27 -14.89 -25.81 15.06
C GLY A 27 -15.43 -24.40 14.86
N LYS A 28 -16.74 -24.22 14.84
CA LYS A 28 -17.43 -22.92 14.68
C LYS A 28 -16.84 -21.85 15.59
N VAL A 29 -16.30 -22.25 16.73
CA VAL A 29 -15.65 -21.39 17.73
C VAL A 29 -14.34 -20.77 17.21
N ALA A 30 -13.43 -21.53 16.59
CA ALA A 30 -12.16 -21.00 16.07
C ALA A 30 -12.37 -20.01 14.91
N THR A 31 -13.38 -20.27 14.07
CA THR A 31 -13.78 -19.36 13.00
C THR A 31 -14.38 -18.08 13.56
N GLY A 32 -15.26 -18.18 14.57
CA GLY A 32 -15.86 -17.04 15.25
C GLY A 32 -14.79 -16.17 15.94
N LEU A 33 -13.83 -16.79 16.61
CA LEU A 33 -12.74 -16.08 17.27
C LEU A 33 -11.87 -15.30 16.28
N THR A 34 -11.57 -15.87 15.10
CA THR A 34 -10.80 -15.16 14.07
C THR A 34 -11.56 -13.96 13.53
N TYR A 35 -12.86 -14.10 13.26
CA TYR A 35 -13.68 -12.95 12.84
C TYR A 35 -13.78 -11.88 13.94
N ALA A 36 -13.98 -12.29 15.19
CA ALA A 36 -14.01 -11.37 16.32
C ALA A 36 -12.69 -10.58 16.46
N MET A 37 -11.55 -11.25 16.32
CA MET A 37 -10.25 -10.62 16.38
C MET A 37 -10.04 -9.63 15.21
N LEU A 38 -10.50 -9.96 14.00
CA LEU A 38 -10.42 -9.07 12.85
C LEU A 38 -11.33 -7.83 13.00
N VAL A 39 -12.53 -8.03 13.54
CA VAL A 39 -13.45 -6.92 13.83
C VAL A 39 -12.86 -6.03 14.92
N LEU A 40 -12.34 -6.60 16.00
CA LEU A 40 -11.68 -5.83 17.06
C LEU A 40 -10.49 -5.02 16.53
N LEU A 41 -9.65 -5.62 15.68
CA LEU A 41 -8.54 -4.92 15.04
C LEU A 41 -9.02 -3.77 14.14
N ALA A 42 -10.05 -4.01 13.33
CA ALA A 42 -10.63 -2.98 12.47
C ALA A 42 -11.21 -1.82 13.30
N VAL A 43 -11.93 -2.13 14.38
CA VAL A 43 -12.46 -1.14 15.33
C VAL A 43 -11.33 -0.38 16.01
N TYR A 44 -10.27 -1.06 16.44
CA TYR A 44 -9.11 -0.43 17.05
C TYR A 44 -8.40 0.55 16.11
N VAL A 45 -8.12 0.12 14.88
CA VAL A 45 -7.50 1.00 13.85
C VAL A 45 -8.40 2.19 13.55
N TYR A 46 -9.71 1.96 13.40
CA TYR A 46 -10.66 3.03 13.16
C TYR A 46 -10.74 4.01 14.35
N ALA A 47 -10.71 3.51 15.57
CA ALA A 47 -10.68 4.35 16.77
C ALA A 47 -9.44 5.26 16.83
N ILE A 48 -8.28 4.77 16.39
CA ILE A 48 -7.07 5.60 16.27
C ILE A 48 -7.27 6.72 15.25
N VAL A 49 -7.85 6.41 14.07
CA VAL A 49 -8.14 7.42 13.04
C VAL A 49 -9.08 8.49 13.60
N VAL A 50 -10.18 8.08 14.23
CA VAL A 50 -11.14 8.98 14.87
C VAL A 50 -10.47 9.87 15.93
N PHE A 51 -9.65 9.27 16.80
CA PHE A 51 -8.92 10.00 17.84
C PHE A 51 -7.98 11.05 17.22
N LEU A 52 -7.23 10.68 16.20
CA LEU A 52 -6.33 11.58 15.48
C LEU A 52 -7.09 12.75 14.84
N GLU A 53 -8.20 12.48 14.15
CA GLU A 53 -9.03 13.50 13.51
C GLU A 53 -9.60 14.50 14.52
N ILE A 54 -10.08 14.01 15.67
CA ILE A 54 -10.60 14.87 16.75
C ILE A 54 -9.48 15.76 17.29
N LYS A 55 -8.29 15.21 17.57
CA LYS A 55 -7.14 15.98 18.08
C LYS A 55 -6.62 17.00 17.09
N LEU A 56 -6.57 16.65 15.80
CA LEU A 56 -6.20 17.59 14.73
C LEU A 56 -7.22 18.72 14.58
N TYR A 57 -8.52 18.40 14.70
CA TYR A 57 -9.56 19.44 14.72
C TYR A 57 -9.39 20.39 15.91
N ASP A 58 -9.22 19.84 17.12
CA ASP A 58 -9.05 20.63 18.33
C ASP A 58 -7.82 21.55 18.23
N ALA A 59 -6.71 21.06 17.68
CA ALA A 59 -5.51 21.87 17.40
C ALA A 59 -5.77 22.99 16.37
N ALA A 60 -6.46 22.68 15.27
CA ALA A 60 -6.82 23.66 14.25
C ALA A 60 -7.81 24.73 14.79
N ALA A 61 -8.70 24.33 15.69
CA ALA A 61 -9.63 25.26 16.35
C ALA A 61 -8.89 26.23 17.28
N VAL A 62 -7.86 25.76 18.01
CA VAL A 62 -7.00 26.64 18.85
C VAL A 62 -6.25 27.65 17.98
N LEU A 63 -5.84 27.27 16.77
CA LEU A 63 -5.19 28.17 15.78
C LEU A 63 -6.20 29.14 15.10
N GLY A 64 -7.48 29.08 15.45
CA GLY A 64 -8.53 29.91 14.84
C GLY A 64 -8.87 29.54 13.38
N GLN A 65 -8.35 28.43 12.86
CA GLN A 65 -8.60 27.96 11.48
C GLN A 65 -9.14 26.52 11.42
N PRO A 66 -10.33 26.23 11.99
CA PRO A 66 -10.89 24.89 11.97
C PRO A 66 -11.13 24.33 10.56
N GLN A 67 -11.25 25.22 9.55
CA GLN A 67 -11.43 24.83 8.14
C GLN A 67 -10.19 24.15 7.55
N LEU A 68 -9.00 24.43 8.09
CA LEU A 68 -7.73 23.85 7.63
C LEU A 68 -7.76 22.33 7.65
N ILE A 69 -8.33 21.74 8.70
CA ILE A 69 -8.36 20.28 8.83
C ILE A 69 -9.23 19.63 7.76
N ILE A 70 -10.35 20.28 7.37
CA ILE A 70 -11.19 19.79 6.25
C ILE A 70 -10.36 19.81 4.96
N ALA A 71 -9.65 20.91 4.67
CA ALA A 71 -8.83 21.04 3.47
C ALA A 71 -7.71 19.97 3.42
N VAL A 72 -7.00 19.77 4.52
CA VAL A 72 -5.93 18.76 4.64
C VAL A 72 -6.47 17.35 4.44
N MET A 73 -7.61 17.02 5.05
CA MET A 73 -8.21 15.69 4.91
C MET A 73 -8.77 15.45 3.51
N LEU A 74 -9.41 16.44 2.89
CA LEU A 74 -9.85 16.35 1.49
C LEU A 74 -8.66 16.10 0.55
N MET A 75 -7.55 16.80 0.76
CA MET A 75 -6.34 16.62 -0.03
C MET A 75 -5.72 15.24 0.21
N GLY A 76 -5.58 14.82 1.46
CA GLY A 76 -5.07 13.48 1.82
C GLY A 76 -5.88 12.36 1.18
N MET A 77 -7.22 12.43 1.25
CA MET A 77 -8.10 11.46 0.63
C MET A 77 -8.01 11.47 -0.91
N THR A 78 -7.83 12.65 -1.51
CA THR A 78 -7.62 12.77 -2.97
C THR A 78 -6.32 12.07 -3.41
N PHE A 79 -5.22 12.28 -2.70
CA PHE A 79 -3.94 11.60 -2.96
C PHE A 79 -4.03 10.09 -2.75
N LEU A 80 -4.66 9.67 -1.67
CA LEU A 80 -4.84 8.26 -1.37
C LEU A 80 -5.65 7.57 -2.47
N THR A 81 -6.76 8.19 -2.90
CA THR A 81 -7.57 7.70 -4.02
C THR A 81 -6.77 7.65 -5.32
N LEU A 82 -5.96 8.68 -5.61
CA LEU A 82 -5.16 8.75 -6.83
C LEU A 82 -4.12 7.62 -6.90
N ILE A 83 -3.40 7.38 -5.80
CA ILE A 83 -2.40 6.30 -5.73
C ILE A 83 -3.08 4.93 -5.82
N TYR A 84 -4.09 4.70 -4.99
CA TYR A 84 -4.76 3.39 -4.94
C TYR A 84 -5.47 3.07 -6.26
N SER A 85 -6.25 4.03 -6.79
CA SER A 85 -7.02 3.80 -8.02
C SER A 85 -6.12 3.60 -9.23
N PHE A 86 -4.94 4.24 -9.32
CA PHE A 86 -4.02 4.04 -10.44
C PHE A 86 -3.59 2.58 -10.56
N PHE A 87 -3.11 1.97 -9.49
CA PHE A 87 -2.68 0.57 -9.51
C PHE A 87 -3.85 -0.39 -9.66
N TYR A 88 -4.92 -0.16 -8.91
CA TYR A 88 -6.08 -1.06 -8.92
C TYR A 88 -6.82 -1.01 -10.25
N LEU A 89 -7.07 0.18 -10.77
CA LEU A 89 -7.80 0.35 -12.03
C LEU A 89 -6.99 -0.17 -13.22
N THR A 90 -5.68 0.11 -13.28
CA THR A 90 -4.80 -0.43 -14.33
C THR A 90 -4.84 -1.97 -14.34
N SER A 91 -4.75 -2.60 -13.18
CA SER A 91 -4.87 -4.04 -13.04
C SER A 91 -6.24 -4.56 -13.46
N LEU A 92 -7.31 -3.93 -12.99
CA LEU A 92 -8.68 -4.33 -13.26
C LEU A 92 -9.04 -4.18 -14.76
N LEU A 93 -8.61 -3.10 -15.38
CA LEU A 93 -8.95 -2.83 -16.79
C LEU A 93 -8.17 -3.74 -17.76
N PHE A 94 -6.87 -3.89 -17.57
CA PHE A 94 -6.01 -4.48 -18.62
C PHE A 94 -5.45 -5.86 -18.27
N PHE A 95 -5.33 -6.20 -16.99
CA PHE A 95 -4.73 -7.46 -16.54
C PHE A 95 -5.73 -8.44 -15.91
N SER A 96 -7.04 -8.10 -15.89
CA SER A 96 -8.08 -9.00 -15.39
C SER A 96 -8.25 -10.24 -16.29
N ARG A 97 -8.29 -11.42 -15.68
CA ARG A 97 -8.52 -12.71 -16.37
C ARG A 97 -9.90 -12.80 -17.03
N ASP A 98 -10.86 -12.04 -16.54
CA ASP A 98 -12.25 -12.05 -17.02
C ASP A 98 -12.42 -11.34 -18.37
N ASN A 99 -11.41 -10.60 -18.87
CA ASN A 99 -11.53 -9.84 -20.11
C ASN A 99 -11.91 -10.72 -21.32
N GLY A 100 -11.35 -11.94 -21.39
CA GLY A 100 -11.68 -12.89 -22.47
C GLY A 100 -13.12 -13.40 -22.40
N LEU A 101 -13.64 -13.64 -21.19
CA LEU A 101 -15.03 -14.06 -21.00
C LEU A 101 -15.99 -12.91 -21.29
N LEU A 102 -15.69 -11.71 -20.84
CA LEU A 102 -16.52 -10.52 -21.06
C LEU A 102 -16.61 -10.12 -22.52
N ALA A 103 -15.55 -10.35 -23.29
CA ALA A 103 -15.54 -10.09 -24.72
C ALA A 103 -16.48 -11.01 -25.52
N ALA A 104 -16.79 -12.21 -25.01
CA ALA A 104 -17.72 -13.14 -25.63
C ALA A 104 -19.19 -12.84 -25.30
N LEU A 105 -19.46 -11.97 -24.32
CA LEU A 105 -20.81 -11.59 -23.93
C LEU A 105 -21.34 -10.45 -24.81
N PRO A 106 -22.65 -10.38 -25.09
CA PRO A 106 -23.28 -9.33 -25.86
C PRO A 106 -23.40 -8.02 -25.04
N ILE A 107 -22.27 -7.52 -24.51
CA ILE A 107 -22.19 -6.31 -23.71
C ILE A 107 -21.29 -5.31 -24.43
N SER A 108 -21.71 -4.04 -24.54
CA SER A 108 -20.90 -3.01 -25.16
C SER A 108 -19.59 -2.77 -24.40
N SER A 109 -18.51 -2.56 -25.12
CA SER A 109 -17.18 -2.24 -24.56
C SER A 109 -17.24 -1.04 -23.61
N THR A 110 -18.01 -0.01 -23.95
CA THR A 110 -18.28 1.16 -23.08
C THR A 110 -19.00 0.76 -21.80
N GLY A 111 -20.00 -0.14 -21.88
CA GLY A 111 -20.72 -0.63 -20.70
C GLY A 111 -19.83 -1.38 -19.72
N ILE A 112 -18.89 -2.17 -20.22
CA ILE A 112 -17.91 -2.88 -19.38
C ILE A 112 -16.97 -1.88 -18.69
N LEU A 113 -16.44 -0.90 -19.45
CA LEU A 113 -15.58 0.15 -18.88
C LEU A 113 -16.32 0.93 -17.80
N THR A 114 -17.54 1.38 -18.08
CA THR A 114 -18.40 2.12 -17.13
C THR A 114 -18.61 1.32 -15.84
N SER A 115 -18.99 0.06 -15.95
CA SER A 115 -19.23 -0.80 -14.78
C SER A 115 -18.01 -0.94 -13.91
N ARG A 116 -16.82 -1.12 -14.50
CA ARG A 116 -15.55 -1.25 -13.76
C ARG A 116 -15.16 0.05 -13.05
N VAL A 117 -15.22 1.16 -13.78
CA VAL A 117 -14.89 2.49 -13.22
C VAL A 117 -15.86 2.86 -12.10
N LEU A 118 -17.17 2.67 -12.27
CA LEU A 118 -18.16 2.94 -11.24
C LEU A 118 -18.03 2.02 -10.02
N THR A 119 -17.64 0.76 -10.21
CA THR A 119 -17.38 -0.15 -9.09
C THR A 119 -16.19 0.32 -8.24
N VAL A 120 -15.13 0.83 -8.89
CA VAL A 120 -13.99 1.42 -8.17
C VAL A 120 -14.43 2.71 -7.47
N ALA A 121 -15.11 3.60 -8.18
CA ALA A 121 -15.60 4.87 -7.63
C ALA A 121 -16.51 4.67 -6.41
N GLY A 122 -17.45 3.74 -6.47
CA GLY A 122 -18.33 3.43 -5.33
C GLY A 122 -17.58 2.88 -4.12
N GLY A 123 -16.53 2.08 -4.34
CA GLY A 123 -15.70 1.59 -3.24
C GLY A 123 -14.85 2.68 -2.59
N GLU A 124 -14.25 3.57 -3.40
CA GLU A 124 -13.49 4.72 -2.91
C GLU A 124 -14.39 5.74 -2.21
N ALA A 125 -15.60 5.99 -2.74
CA ALA A 125 -16.59 6.84 -2.09
C ALA A 125 -16.98 6.30 -0.70
N GLY A 126 -17.23 4.98 -0.59
CA GLY A 126 -17.51 4.35 0.69
C GLY A 126 -16.35 4.48 1.69
N LEU A 127 -15.10 4.32 1.24
CA LEU A 127 -13.92 4.50 2.07
C LEU A 127 -13.77 5.97 2.51
N SER A 128 -13.92 6.91 1.58
CA SER A 128 -13.84 8.35 1.87
C SER A 128 -14.89 8.79 2.89
N LEU A 129 -16.12 8.31 2.74
CA LEU A 129 -17.20 8.57 3.70
C LEU A 129 -16.86 7.98 5.07
N LEU A 130 -16.38 6.75 5.13
CA LEU A 130 -16.01 6.11 6.40
C LEU A 130 -14.89 6.89 7.11
N CYS A 131 -13.84 7.27 6.37
CA CYS A 131 -12.69 7.97 6.95
C CYS A 131 -13.01 9.42 7.35
N MET A 132 -13.84 10.14 6.59
CA MET A 132 -14.12 11.56 6.88
C MET A 132 -15.35 11.80 7.77
N ALA A 133 -16.17 10.78 8.01
CA ALA A 133 -17.40 10.95 8.80
C ALA A 133 -17.16 11.51 10.21
N PRO A 134 -16.17 11.01 11.00
CA PRO A 134 -15.96 11.52 12.35
C PRO A 134 -15.55 13.00 12.36
N LEU A 135 -14.68 13.39 11.41
CA LEU A 135 -14.24 14.77 11.25
C LEU A 135 -15.42 15.70 10.90
N ILE A 136 -16.28 15.29 9.95
CA ILE A 136 -17.44 16.08 9.54
C ILE A 136 -18.41 16.27 10.72
N VAL A 137 -18.65 15.21 11.50
CA VAL A 137 -19.50 15.30 12.70
C VAL A 137 -18.87 16.24 13.73
N ARG A 138 -17.57 16.09 14.03
CA ARG A 138 -16.87 16.93 15.00
C ARG A 138 -16.84 18.40 14.58
N TYR A 139 -16.55 18.66 13.29
CA TYR A 139 -16.54 19.99 12.72
C TYR A 139 -17.94 20.64 12.75
N GLY A 140 -18.98 19.91 12.31
CA GLY A 140 -20.35 20.41 12.29
C GLY A 140 -20.87 20.76 13.69
N MET A 141 -20.57 19.93 14.70
CA MET A 141 -20.91 20.22 16.10
C MET A 141 -20.11 21.40 16.64
N GLY A 142 -18.81 21.49 16.34
CA GLY A 142 -17.95 22.54 16.86
C GLY A 142 -18.22 23.94 16.26
N GLN A 143 -18.73 23.99 15.03
CA GLN A 143 -19.05 25.22 14.31
C GLN A 143 -20.55 25.53 14.27
N GLY A 144 -21.41 24.70 14.90
CA GLY A 144 -22.86 24.90 14.91
C GLY A 144 -23.49 24.88 13.52
N MET A 145 -23.01 23.98 12.62
CA MET A 145 -23.47 23.91 11.24
C MET A 145 -24.89 23.35 11.12
N ASP A 146 -25.60 23.80 10.10
CA ASP A 146 -26.98 23.39 9.77
C ASP A 146 -27.04 21.96 9.18
N VAL A 147 -28.25 21.41 9.08
CA VAL A 147 -28.48 20.09 8.44
C VAL A 147 -28.01 20.08 6.98
N GLY A 148 -28.13 21.22 6.28
CA GLY A 148 -27.63 21.37 4.91
C GLY A 148 -26.14 21.11 4.76
N PHE A 149 -25.33 21.43 5.77
CA PHE A 149 -23.90 21.10 5.80
C PHE A 149 -23.66 19.58 5.73
N TYR A 150 -24.38 18.78 6.54
CA TYR A 150 -24.21 17.33 6.55
C TYR A 150 -24.62 16.68 5.22
N VAL A 151 -25.70 17.18 4.60
CA VAL A 151 -26.14 16.71 3.28
C VAL A 151 -25.10 17.05 2.21
N ARG A 152 -24.60 18.28 2.20
CA ARG A 152 -23.52 18.69 1.27
C ARG A 152 -22.25 17.88 1.50
N SER A 153 -21.88 17.62 2.75
CA SER A 153 -20.73 16.80 3.09
C SER A 153 -20.87 15.36 2.56
N LEU A 154 -22.03 14.75 2.73
CA LEU A 154 -22.29 13.41 2.21
C LEU A 154 -22.15 13.35 0.69
N LEU A 155 -22.76 14.29 -0.03
CA LEU A 155 -22.70 14.36 -1.49
C LEU A 155 -21.27 14.67 -1.99
N GLY A 156 -20.61 15.64 -1.39
CA GLY A 156 -19.28 16.09 -1.80
C GLY A 156 -18.21 15.02 -1.58
N ILE A 157 -18.22 14.36 -0.42
CA ILE A 157 -17.27 13.28 -0.11
C ILE A 157 -17.53 12.06 -0.97
N ALA A 158 -18.79 11.73 -1.27
CA ALA A 158 -19.13 10.66 -2.20
C ALA A 158 -18.66 10.95 -3.63
N ALA A 159 -18.65 12.22 -4.05
CA ALA A 159 -18.17 12.64 -5.37
C ALA A 159 -16.65 12.86 -5.43
N LEU A 160 -15.98 13.01 -4.29
CA LEU A 160 -14.54 13.30 -4.19
C LEU A 160 -13.66 12.37 -5.04
N PRO A 161 -13.87 11.03 -5.07
CA PRO A 161 -13.01 10.11 -5.84
C PRO A 161 -13.17 10.24 -7.35
N LEU A 162 -14.23 10.85 -7.88
CA LEU A 162 -14.54 10.84 -9.31
C LEU A 162 -13.45 11.50 -10.15
N LEU A 163 -12.92 12.66 -9.73
CA LEU A 163 -11.86 13.35 -10.46
C LEU A 163 -10.51 12.61 -10.44
N PRO A 164 -9.99 12.15 -9.27
CA PRO A 164 -8.79 11.32 -9.23
C PRO A 164 -8.93 10.06 -10.08
N ILE A 165 -10.08 9.38 -10.05
CA ILE A 165 -10.36 8.18 -10.86
C ILE A 165 -10.40 8.51 -12.35
N THR A 166 -10.90 9.67 -12.74
CA THR A 166 -10.88 10.13 -14.12
C THR A 166 -9.43 10.27 -14.61
N LEU A 167 -8.58 10.94 -13.82
CA LEU A 167 -7.17 11.12 -14.14
C LEU A 167 -6.44 9.77 -14.22
N THR A 168 -6.64 8.89 -13.24
CA THR A 168 -6.01 7.57 -13.24
C THR A 168 -6.49 6.66 -14.36
N THR A 169 -7.74 6.80 -14.81
CA THR A 169 -8.25 6.12 -16.00
C THR A 169 -7.49 6.58 -17.25
N LEU A 170 -7.33 7.89 -17.45
CA LEU A 170 -6.56 8.45 -18.56
C LEU A 170 -5.10 7.97 -18.53
N LEU A 171 -4.46 8.06 -17.36
CA LEU A 171 -3.07 7.60 -17.16
C LEU A 171 -2.92 6.11 -17.44
N SER A 172 -3.87 5.26 -17.02
CA SER A 172 -3.86 3.81 -17.30
C SER A 172 -3.94 3.52 -18.81
N PHE A 173 -4.79 4.23 -19.54
CA PHE A 173 -4.86 4.09 -21.00
C PHE A 173 -3.61 4.62 -21.69
N ALA A 174 -3.07 5.76 -21.24
CA ALA A 174 -1.83 6.33 -21.75
C ALA A 174 -0.65 5.37 -21.52
N LEU A 175 -0.54 4.80 -20.33
CA LEU A 175 0.48 3.82 -19.96
C LEU A 175 0.45 2.61 -20.91
N ILE A 176 -0.73 2.03 -21.14
CA ILE A 176 -0.88 0.87 -22.02
C ILE A 176 -0.61 1.22 -23.49
N ARG A 177 -0.96 2.42 -23.95
CA ARG A 177 -0.61 2.88 -25.29
C ARG A 177 0.89 3.12 -25.46
N LEU A 178 1.51 3.78 -24.48
CA LEU A 178 2.94 4.08 -24.49
C LEU A 178 3.80 2.80 -24.39
N SER A 179 3.36 1.83 -23.57
CA SER A 179 4.06 0.55 -23.41
C SER A 179 4.18 -0.25 -24.72
N ARG A 180 3.37 0.04 -25.75
CA ARG A 180 3.45 -0.60 -27.08
C ARG A 180 4.66 -0.18 -27.90
N LEU A 181 5.18 1.01 -27.65
CA LEU A 181 6.32 1.57 -28.40
C LEU A 181 7.66 0.93 -28.02
N TRP A 182 7.71 0.23 -26.88
CA TRP A 182 8.94 -0.31 -26.33
C TRP A 182 8.98 -1.84 -26.37
N LYS A 183 10.15 -2.39 -26.73
CA LYS A 183 10.39 -3.86 -26.79
C LYS A 183 10.25 -4.56 -25.43
N ARG A 184 10.50 -3.85 -24.30
CA ARG A 184 10.42 -4.36 -22.91
C ARG A 184 9.26 -3.73 -22.15
N ARG A 185 8.05 -3.99 -22.58
CA ARG A 185 6.82 -3.35 -22.09
C ARG A 185 6.55 -3.59 -20.59
N GLU A 186 6.85 -4.80 -20.09
CA GLU A 186 6.68 -5.14 -18.66
C GLU A 186 7.56 -4.25 -17.79
N ALA A 187 8.84 -4.12 -18.14
CA ALA A 187 9.78 -3.25 -17.44
C ALA A 187 9.36 -1.79 -17.48
N LEU A 188 8.86 -1.30 -18.64
CA LEU A 188 8.38 0.07 -18.76
C LEU A 188 7.17 0.33 -17.84
N THR A 189 6.21 -0.59 -17.79
CA THR A 189 5.06 -0.46 -16.88
C THR A 189 5.51 -0.37 -15.43
N ILE A 190 6.48 -1.21 -15.03
CA ILE A 190 7.04 -1.20 -13.67
C ILE A 190 7.74 0.14 -13.40
N VAL A 191 8.62 0.59 -14.31
CA VAL A 191 9.36 1.86 -14.16
C VAL A 191 8.41 3.05 -14.06
N ILE A 192 7.41 3.15 -14.96
CA ILE A 192 6.44 4.26 -14.92
C ILE A 192 5.61 4.20 -13.62
N SER A 193 5.24 3.01 -13.15
CA SER A 193 4.54 2.88 -11.87
C SER A 193 5.37 3.37 -10.69
N PHE A 194 6.67 3.08 -10.67
CA PHE A 194 7.57 3.60 -9.63
C PHE A 194 7.83 5.10 -9.77
N LEU A 195 7.99 5.61 -11.00
CA LEU A 195 8.10 7.05 -11.24
C LEU A 195 6.84 7.81 -10.80
N PHE A 196 5.66 7.25 -11.10
CA PHE A 196 4.40 7.83 -10.65
C PHE A 196 4.30 7.85 -9.12
N LEU A 197 4.70 6.76 -8.46
CA LEU A 197 4.71 6.69 -7.00
C LEU A 197 5.74 7.67 -6.40
N ALA A 198 6.93 7.77 -6.98
CA ALA A 198 7.95 8.72 -6.55
C ALA A 198 7.48 10.18 -6.77
N ALA A 199 6.83 10.47 -7.91
CA ALA A 199 6.28 11.79 -8.19
C ALA A 199 5.17 12.18 -7.20
N THR A 200 4.29 11.25 -6.84
CA THR A 200 3.24 11.51 -5.83
C THR A 200 3.84 11.74 -4.44
N MET A 201 4.88 11.00 -4.05
CA MET A 201 5.59 11.24 -2.79
C MET A 201 6.31 12.59 -2.80
N TYR A 202 7.03 12.90 -3.89
CA TYR A 202 7.69 14.20 -4.04
C TYR A 202 6.69 15.35 -3.96
N LEU A 203 5.57 15.24 -4.67
CA LEU A 203 4.52 16.25 -4.66
C LEU A 203 3.90 16.41 -3.26
N SER A 204 3.58 15.30 -2.58
CA SER A 204 3.09 15.33 -1.20
C SER A 204 4.06 16.04 -0.27
N MET A 205 5.35 15.75 -0.44
CA MET A 205 6.39 16.33 0.39
C MET A 205 6.66 17.80 0.06
N SER A 206 6.71 18.19 -1.24
CA SER A 206 6.88 19.57 -1.64
C SER A 206 5.74 20.46 -1.13
N LEU A 207 4.52 19.93 -1.10
CA LEU A 207 3.37 20.61 -0.49
C LEU A 207 3.51 20.74 1.03
N SER A 208 4.03 19.71 1.71
CA SER A 208 4.32 19.77 3.15
C SER A 208 5.46 20.75 3.45
N MET A 209 6.47 20.81 2.59
CA MET A 209 7.61 21.74 2.71
C MET A 209 7.19 23.19 2.43
N SER A 210 6.39 23.44 1.39
CA SER A 210 5.84 24.78 1.14
C SER A 210 4.97 25.27 2.30
N ALA A 211 4.41 24.36 3.10
CA ALA A 211 3.75 24.68 4.36
C ALA A 211 4.74 24.88 5.53
N SER A 212 5.97 24.37 5.46
CA SER A 212 7.00 24.45 6.50
C SER A 212 8.07 25.52 6.26
N ASP A 213 8.40 25.84 4.99
CA ASP A 213 9.29 26.97 4.64
C ASP A 213 8.72 28.33 5.09
N GLN A 214 7.41 28.36 5.37
CA GLN A 214 6.77 29.43 6.11
C GLN A 214 6.91 29.30 7.63
N SER A 215 7.77 28.43 8.17
CA SER A 215 7.86 28.22 9.63
C SER A 215 8.60 29.33 10.38
N ASP A 216 9.51 30.08 9.76
CA ASP A 216 9.98 31.39 10.28
C ASP A 216 8.99 32.49 9.94
N GLU A 217 8.30 32.42 8.82
CA GLU A 217 7.05 33.09 8.55
C GLU A 217 5.87 32.44 9.32
N MET A 218 5.96 31.23 9.88
CA MET A 218 4.86 30.61 10.63
C MET A 218 4.69 31.26 12.00
N PHE A 219 5.73 31.76 12.62
CA PHE A 219 5.59 32.71 13.73
C PHE A 219 5.14 34.08 13.20
N GLY A 220 5.63 34.52 12.06
CA GLY A 220 5.17 35.70 11.32
C GLY A 220 3.81 35.47 10.64
N SER A 221 3.46 34.26 10.16
CA SER A 221 2.18 33.90 9.60
C SER A 221 1.18 33.45 10.67
N LEU A 222 1.60 32.91 11.80
CA LEU A 222 0.77 32.86 13.02
C LEU A 222 0.41 34.28 13.49
N LEU A 223 1.33 35.23 13.39
CA LEU A 223 1.04 36.64 13.59
C LEU A 223 0.19 37.24 12.45
N ALA A 224 0.44 36.87 11.18
CA ALA A 224 -0.33 37.31 10.02
C ALA A 224 -1.71 36.63 9.93
N VAL A 225 -1.84 35.40 10.42
CA VAL A 225 -3.11 34.67 10.61
C VAL A 225 -3.88 35.27 11.79
N MET A 226 -3.20 35.65 12.86
CA MET A 226 -3.81 36.43 13.94
C MET A 226 -4.18 37.84 13.47
N THR A 227 -3.53 38.37 12.42
CA THR A 227 -3.81 39.66 11.79
C THR A 227 -4.65 39.60 10.52
N GLY A 228 -5.14 38.40 10.13
CA GLY A 228 -6.12 38.22 9.03
C GLY A 228 -5.54 38.27 7.61
N LYS A 229 -4.22 38.20 7.43
CA LYS A 229 -3.57 38.20 6.11
C LYS A 229 -2.96 36.85 5.77
N GLY A 230 -3.71 36.03 5.02
CA GLY A 230 -3.29 34.76 4.44
C GLY A 230 -3.78 33.52 5.22
N SER A 231 -4.64 32.73 4.60
CA SER A 231 -5.15 31.48 5.17
C SER A 231 -4.30 30.30 4.72
N LEU A 232 -3.75 29.52 5.67
CA LEU A 232 -3.10 28.22 5.36
C LEU A 232 -4.02 27.30 4.53
N THR A 233 -5.31 27.46 4.71
CA THR A 233 -6.34 26.78 3.91
C THR A 233 -6.22 27.12 2.43
N ASP A 234 -5.95 28.37 2.07
CA ASP A 234 -5.82 28.80 0.66
C ASP A 234 -4.58 28.21 -0.02
N ILE A 235 -3.50 28.00 0.72
CA ILE A 235 -2.28 27.37 0.20
C ILE A 235 -2.55 25.90 -0.12
N VAL A 236 -3.15 25.16 0.82
CA VAL A 236 -3.51 23.74 0.64
C VAL A 236 -4.48 23.56 -0.51
N LEU A 237 -5.50 24.42 -0.61
CA LEU A 237 -6.53 24.33 -1.66
C LEU A 237 -6.06 24.90 -3.00
N GLY A 238 -5.04 25.77 -3.02
CA GLY A 238 -4.45 26.31 -4.24
C GLY A 238 -3.75 25.28 -5.09
N ALA A 239 -3.19 24.24 -4.46
CA ALA A 239 -2.51 23.14 -5.15
C ALA A 239 -3.43 22.30 -6.05
N TYR A 240 -4.73 22.22 -5.73
CA TYR A 240 -5.71 21.47 -6.52
C TYR A 240 -7.07 22.21 -6.56
N PRO A 241 -7.32 23.06 -7.58
CA PRO A 241 -8.50 23.94 -7.64
C PRO A 241 -9.86 23.27 -7.40
N PRO A 242 -10.14 22.01 -7.83
CA PRO A 242 -11.40 21.36 -7.53
C PRO A 242 -11.68 21.16 -6.03
N LEU A 243 -10.63 21.00 -5.21
CA LEU A 243 -10.81 20.92 -3.76
C LEU A 243 -11.22 22.25 -3.15
N ARG A 244 -10.82 23.37 -3.75
CA ARG A 244 -11.26 24.70 -3.33
C ARG A 244 -12.79 24.85 -3.48
N TRP A 245 -13.35 24.38 -4.60
CA TRP A 245 -14.80 24.39 -4.80
C TRP A 245 -15.52 23.52 -3.76
N LEU A 246 -14.99 22.32 -3.51
CA LEU A 246 -15.55 21.41 -2.52
C LEU A 246 -15.42 21.99 -1.09
N SER A 247 -14.27 22.56 -0.73
CA SER A 247 -14.10 23.20 0.57
C SER A 247 -15.07 24.36 0.76
N GLN A 248 -15.23 25.24 -0.24
CA GLN A 248 -16.21 26.33 -0.19
C GLN A 248 -17.66 25.82 -0.11
N ALA A 249 -17.97 24.70 -0.75
CA ALA A 249 -19.27 24.04 -0.62
C ALA A 249 -19.54 23.53 0.80
N LEU A 250 -18.48 23.04 1.49
CA LEU A 250 -18.59 22.50 2.85
C LEU A 250 -18.59 23.60 3.92
N THR A 251 -17.67 24.56 3.82
CA THR A 251 -17.48 25.58 4.86
C THR A 251 -18.34 26.84 4.64
N GLY A 252 -18.85 27.04 3.43
CA GLY A 252 -19.71 28.16 3.08
C GLY A 252 -21.14 27.97 3.54
N GLY A 253 -21.89 29.08 3.60
CA GLY A 253 -23.31 29.12 3.96
C GLY A 253 -24.25 29.44 2.78
N GLY A 254 -25.55 29.17 2.95
CA GLY A 254 -26.61 29.59 2.05
C GLY A 254 -26.58 28.97 0.65
N LEU A 255 -27.18 29.66 -0.32
CA LEU A 255 -27.30 29.18 -1.72
C LEU A 255 -25.96 29.10 -2.44
N ALA A 256 -24.96 29.94 -2.09
CA ALA A 256 -23.65 29.93 -2.71
C ALA A 256 -22.92 28.59 -2.47
N ALA A 257 -23.02 28.02 -1.27
CA ALA A 257 -22.44 26.72 -0.94
C ALA A 257 -23.05 25.58 -1.78
N TRP A 258 -24.35 25.61 -2.02
CA TRP A 258 -25.01 24.66 -2.94
C TRP A 258 -24.59 24.86 -4.38
N GLY A 259 -24.33 26.09 -4.81
CA GLY A 259 -23.78 26.41 -6.14
C GLY A 259 -22.38 25.80 -6.35
N TRP A 260 -21.49 25.95 -5.38
CA TRP A 260 -20.16 25.33 -5.41
C TRP A 260 -20.24 23.79 -5.39
N MET A 261 -21.18 23.22 -4.61
CA MET A 261 -21.41 21.77 -4.59
C MET A 261 -21.89 21.27 -5.95
N ALA A 262 -22.87 21.94 -6.54
CA ALA A 262 -23.39 21.58 -7.86
C ALA A 262 -22.29 21.65 -8.93
N LEU A 263 -21.46 22.70 -8.92
CA LEU A 263 -20.32 22.85 -9.82
C LEU A 263 -19.35 21.68 -9.68
N PHE A 264 -18.94 21.35 -8.45
CA PHE A 264 -18.01 20.27 -8.18
C PHE A 264 -18.54 18.91 -8.67
N VAL A 265 -19.80 18.60 -8.34
CA VAL A 265 -20.44 17.31 -8.73
C VAL A 265 -20.61 17.24 -10.25
N LEU A 266 -21.08 18.32 -10.90
CA LEU A 266 -21.28 18.34 -12.35
C LEU A 266 -19.96 18.21 -13.11
N VAL A 267 -18.93 18.94 -12.70
CA VAL A 267 -17.59 18.84 -13.33
C VAL A 267 -17.02 17.44 -13.13
N SER A 268 -17.12 16.88 -11.93
CA SER A 268 -16.60 15.54 -11.62
C SER A 268 -17.34 14.44 -12.39
N ALA A 269 -18.67 14.49 -12.42
CA ALA A 269 -19.50 13.55 -13.18
C ALA A 269 -19.34 13.74 -14.69
N GLY A 270 -19.24 14.98 -15.17
CA GLY A 270 -19.00 15.30 -16.57
C GLY A 270 -17.64 14.81 -17.06
N ALA A 271 -16.59 15.02 -16.28
CA ALA A 271 -15.24 14.58 -16.61
C ALA A 271 -15.15 13.05 -16.76
N ILE A 272 -15.71 12.30 -15.81
CA ILE A 272 -15.70 10.83 -15.86
C ILE A 272 -16.56 10.30 -17.00
N ALA A 273 -17.73 10.90 -17.26
CA ALA A 273 -18.61 10.55 -18.38
C ALA A 273 -17.92 10.80 -19.74
N LEU A 274 -17.24 11.94 -19.88
CA LEU A 274 -16.47 12.28 -21.06
C LEU A 274 -15.35 11.27 -21.34
N VAL A 275 -14.57 10.92 -20.32
CA VAL A 275 -13.47 9.94 -20.44
C VAL A 275 -14.01 8.56 -20.80
N ILE A 276 -15.09 8.11 -20.18
CA ILE A 276 -15.74 6.85 -20.51
C ILE A 276 -16.25 6.85 -21.97
N ARG A 277 -16.83 7.94 -22.43
CA ARG A 277 -17.33 8.07 -23.80
C ARG A 277 -16.18 8.03 -24.83
N LEU A 278 -15.08 8.75 -24.57
CA LEU A 278 -13.92 8.82 -25.44
C LEU A 278 -13.15 7.49 -25.52
N LEU A 279 -12.98 6.80 -24.40
CA LEU A 279 -12.13 5.61 -24.30
C LEU A 279 -12.89 4.30 -24.44
N GLY A 280 -14.20 4.30 -24.17
CA GLY A 280 -15.03 3.10 -24.06
C GLY A 280 -15.13 2.28 -25.34
N GLY A 281 -15.26 2.94 -26.52
CA GLY A 281 -15.40 2.24 -27.80
C GLY A 281 -14.20 1.36 -28.17
N GLY A 282 -12.98 1.76 -27.78
CA GLY A 282 -11.73 1.04 -28.05
C GLY A 282 -11.23 0.15 -26.90
N TYR A 283 -11.86 0.21 -25.75
CA TYR A 283 -11.37 -0.39 -24.51
C TYR A 283 -11.15 -1.91 -24.64
N MET A 284 -12.16 -2.67 -25.06
CA MET A 284 -12.06 -4.13 -25.10
C MET A 284 -11.01 -4.63 -26.10
N ARG A 285 -10.91 -3.99 -27.28
CA ARG A 285 -9.82 -4.29 -28.23
C ARG A 285 -8.44 -4.08 -27.61
N LEU A 286 -8.29 -3.03 -26.83
CA LEU A 286 -7.04 -2.71 -26.14
C LEU A 286 -6.70 -3.74 -25.07
N ALA A 287 -7.68 -4.12 -24.26
CA ALA A 287 -7.54 -5.09 -23.18
C ALA A 287 -7.20 -6.50 -23.67
N LEU A 288 -7.90 -6.97 -24.73
CA LEU A 288 -7.64 -8.28 -25.34
C LEU A 288 -6.25 -8.34 -26.00
N ARG A 289 -5.88 -7.31 -26.77
CA ARG A 289 -4.53 -7.23 -27.34
C ARG A 289 -3.44 -7.28 -26.28
N GLN A 290 -3.66 -6.64 -25.13
CA GLN A 290 -2.70 -6.70 -24.03
C GLN A 290 -2.56 -8.13 -23.49
N GLN A 291 -3.67 -8.87 -23.35
CA GLN A 291 -3.64 -10.28 -22.91
C GLN A 291 -2.96 -11.20 -23.93
N GLU A 292 -3.22 -11.01 -25.24
CA GLU A 292 -2.55 -11.79 -26.29
C GLU A 292 -1.04 -11.58 -26.29
N ILE A 293 -0.61 -10.34 -26.13
CA ILE A 293 0.82 -9.99 -26.06
C ILE A 293 1.47 -10.72 -24.87
N MET A 294 0.83 -10.69 -23.71
CA MET A 294 1.31 -11.40 -22.51
C MET A 294 1.40 -12.91 -22.74
N ARG A 295 0.39 -13.50 -23.41
CA ARG A 295 0.41 -14.93 -23.77
C ARG A 295 1.55 -15.26 -24.73
N ARG A 296 1.74 -14.50 -25.80
CA ARG A 296 2.81 -14.70 -26.81
C ARG A 296 4.21 -14.55 -26.19
N MET A 297 4.44 -13.56 -25.36
CA MET A 297 5.72 -13.36 -24.66
C MET A 297 6.06 -14.54 -23.75
N ASN A 298 5.07 -15.09 -23.06
CA ASN A 298 5.27 -16.27 -22.23
C ASN A 298 5.54 -17.54 -23.05
N ALA A 299 4.96 -17.67 -24.24
CA ALA A 299 5.21 -18.78 -25.15
C ALA A 299 6.62 -18.70 -25.78
N THR A 300 7.03 -17.53 -26.28
CA THR A 300 8.34 -17.31 -26.91
C THR A 300 9.48 -17.47 -25.90
N LYS A 301 9.30 -17.03 -24.66
CA LYS A 301 10.29 -17.24 -23.57
C LYS A 301 10.46 -18.72 -23.20
N ARG A 302 9.46 -19.59 -23.48
CA ARG A 302 9.58 -21.05 -23.31
C ARG A 302 10.43 -21.71 -24.40
N ALA A 303 10.38 -21.21 -25.63
CA ALA A 303 11.04 -21.84 -26.79
C ALA A 303 12.57 -21.58 -26.89
N VAL A 304 13.10 -20.55 -26.22
CA VAL A 304 14.51 -20.11 -26.37
C VAL A 304 15.42 -20.58 -25.22
N GLY A 305 14.95 -21.40 -24.31
CA GLY A 305 15.76 -21.89 -23.19
C GLY A 305 16.64 -23.08 -23.61
N LYS A 306 17.97 -22.94 -23.69
CA LYS A 306 18.87 -24.10 -23.67
C LYS A 306 18.52 -24.92 -22.42
N ASP A 307 18.21 -26.20 -22.62
CA ASP A 307 17.90 -27.16 -21.55
C ASP A 307 19.14 -27.40 -20.68
N ARG A 308 19.34 -26.52 -19.70
CA ARG A 308 20.30 -26.75 -18.62
C ARG A 308 19.59 -27.47 -17.50
N VAL A 309 20.01 -28.70 -17.23
CA VAL A 309 19.57 -29.44 -16.03
C VAL A 309 20.00 -28.65 -14.80
N ARG A 310 19.04 -28.30 -13.96
CA ARG A 310 19.24 -27.55 -12.71
C ARG A 310 18.77 -28.39 -11.55
N SER A 311 19.32 -28.12 -10.36
CA SER A 311 18.73 -28.70 -9.16
C SER A 311 17.26 -28.27 -9.00
N PRO A 312 16.38 -29.11 -8.46
CA PRO A 312 14.96 -28.76 -8.26
C PRO A 312 14.76 -27.45 -7.50
N PHE A 313 15.56 -27.22 -6.46
CA PHE A 313 15.54 -25.97 -5.70
C PHE A 313 15.88 -24.74 -6.56
N ALA A 314 16.97 -24.77 -7.32
CA ALA A 314 17.37 -23.64 -8.16
C ALA A 314 16.37 -23.37 -9.28
N ALA A 315 15.71 -24.40 -9.82
CA ALA A 315 14.66 -24.26 -10.82
C ALA A 315 13.40 -23.58 -10.22
N LEU A 316 12.96 -24.00 -9.04
CA LEU A 316 11.83 -23.41 -8.32
C LEU A 316 12.12 -21.99 -7.88
N LEU A 317 13.28 -21.72 -7.28
CA LEU A 317 13.66 -20.37 -6.86
C LEU A 317 13.69 -19.40 -8.04
N ARG A 318 14.29 -19.81 -9.17
CA ARG A 318 14.28 -18.99 -10.38
C ARG A 318 12.86 -18.73 -10.90
N GLN A 319 11.99 -19.72 -10.82
CA GLN A 319 10.59 -19.58 -11.22
C GLN A 319 9.87 -18.55 -10.34
N GLU A 320 10.04 -18.64 -9.02
CA GLU A 320 9.43 -17.70 -8.06
C GLU A 320 9.94 -16.27 -8.27
N LEU A 321 11.27 -16.07 -8.37
CA LEU A 321 11.88 -14.76 -8.64
C LEU A 321 11.38 -14.18 -9.96
N ARG A 322 11.36 -15.00 -11.03
CA ARG A 322 10.89 -14.57 -12.34
C ARG A 322 9.42 -14.18 -12.33
N GLU A 323 8.59 -14.92 -11.62
CA GLU A 323 7.15 -14.63 -11.51
C GLU A 323 6.91 -13.27 -10.87
N VAL A 324 7.61 -12.94 -9.79
CA VAL A 324 7.48 -11.63 -9.13
C VAL A 324 7.98 -10.50 -10.02
N ILE A 325 9.12 -10.67 -10.67
CA ILE A 325 9.74 -9.58 -11.46
C ILE A 325 9.03 -9.35 -12.79
N THR A 326 8.45 -10.39 -13.42
CA THR A 326 7.89 -10.27 -14.78
C THR A 326 6.41 -9.89 -14.79
N VAL A 327 5.66 -10.14 -13.73
CA VAL A 327 4.27 -9.72 -13.63
C VAL A 327 4.22 -8.30 -13.06
N PRO A 328 3.79 -7.28 -13.82
CA PRO A 328 3.86 -5.88 -13.38
C PRO A 328 3.17 -5.63 -12.05
N THR A 329 1.99 -6.23 -11.83
CA THR A 329 1.24 -6.10 -10.58
C THR A 329 1.99 -6.69 -9.39
N TYR A 330 2.68 -7.82 -9.57
CA TYR A 330 3.49 -8.40 -8.50
C TYR A 330 4.75 -7.58 -8.26
N ALA A 331 5.45 -7.17 -9.32
CA ALA A 331 6.64 -6.35 -9.20
C ALA A 331 6.37 -5.03 -8.47
N THR A 332 5.33 -4.29 -8.87
CA THR A 332 4.99 -3.01 -8.24
C THR A 332 4.56 -3.14 -6.78
N ASN A 333 3.99 -4.26 -6.36
CA ASN A 333 3.55 -4.43 -4.97
C ASN A 333 4.59 -5.12 -4.09
N CYS A 334 5.38 -6.05 -4.65
CA CYS A 334 6.36 -6.82 -3.89
C CYS A 334 7.75 -6.16 -3.85
N LEU A 335 8.10 -5.35 -4.87
CA LEU A 335 9.41 -4.68 -4.95
C LEU A 335 9.35 -3.20 -4.53
N THR A 336 8.18 -2.71 -4.15
CA THR A 336 7.99 -1.31 -3.72
C THR A 336 8.96 -0.93 -2.60
N GLY A 337 9.19 -1.79 -1.62
CA GLY A 337 10.10 -1.53 -0.50
C GLY A 337 11.53 -1.19 -0.94
N ILE A 338 12.04 -1.83 -1.99
CA ILE A 338 13.42 -1.61 -2.49
C ILE A 338 13.64 -0.17 -2.96
N VAL A 339 12.59 0.47 -3.50
CA VAL A 339 12.66 1.84 -4.04
C VAL A 339 12.17 2.86 -3.02
N MET A 340 11.07 2.54 -2.33
CA MET A 340 10.36 3.52 -1.50
C MET A 340 11.07 3.84 -0.19
N PHE A 341 11.68 2.84 0.48
CA PHE A 341 12.37 3.12 1.74
C PHE A 341 13.60 4.02 1.57
N PRO A 342 14.51 3.78 0.60
CA PRO A 342 15.59 4.74 0.34
C PRO A 342 15.07 6.11 -0.08
N LEU A 343 14.05 6.17 -0.94
CA LEU A 343 13.46 7.43 -1.38
C LEU A 343 12.86 8.23 -0.20
N MET A 344 12.12 7.55 0.69
CA MET A 344 11.56 8.16 1.89
C MET A 344 12.65 8.76 2.78
N LEU A 345 13.76 8.04 2.98
CA LEU A 345 14.89 8.53 3.77
C LEU A 345 15.60 9.73 3.11
N ILE A 346 15.77 9.71 1.79
CA ILE A 346 16.33 10.85 1.04
C ILE A 346 15.44 12.07 1.19
N LEU A 347 14.13 11.91 1.01
CA LEU A 347 13.17 12.99 1.15
C LEU A 347 13.15 13.53 2.59
N MET A 348 13.19 12.64 3.59
CA MET A 348 13.29 13.05 5.00
C MET A 348 14.57 13.85 5.28
N TYR A 349 15.71 13.42 4.71
CA TYR A 349 16.98 14.15 4.83
C TYR A 349 16.90 15.55 4.19
N ILE A 350 16.37 15.66 2.97
CA ILE A 350 16.16 16.94 2.28
C ILE A 350 15.23 17.86 3.08
N SER A 351 14.12 17.30 3.61
CA SER A 351 13.19 18.05 4.44
C SER A 351 13.84 18.63 5.69
N PHE A 352 14.67 17.84 6.36
CA PHE A 352 15.37 18.29 7.54
C PHE A 352 16.35 19.43 7.23
N GLN A 353 17.15 19.29 6.15
CA GLN A 353 18.11 20.32 5.73
C GLN A 353 17.43 21.64 5.36
N ASN A 354 16.23 21.59 4.79
CA ASN A 354 15.47 22.78 4.44
C ASN A 354 14.84 23.46 5.66
N GLN A 355 14.44 22.69 6.68
CA GLN A 355 13.85 23.24 7.91
C GLN A 355 14.90 23.77 8.89
N MET A 356 16.11 23.23 8.87
CA MET A 356 17.22 23.59 9.74
C MET A 356 18.52 23.75 8.91
N PRO A 357 18.63 24.81 8.09
CA PRO A 357 19.74 24.95 7.16
C PRO A 357 21.09 25.10 7.87
N ASP A 358 21.10 25.65 9.07
CA ASP A 358 22.32 25.87 9.88
C ASP A 358 22.72 24.59 10.65
N GLU A 359 21.86 23.58 10.76
CA GLU A 359 22.14 22.34 11.44
C GLU A 359 22.42 21.19 10.47
N ASN A 360 23.52 20.50 10.67
CA ASN A 360 23.81 19.30 9.91
C ASN A 360 23.24 18.07 10.62
N LEU A 361 22.15 17.48 10.06
CA LEU A 361 21.52 16.27 10.59
C LEU A 361 22.54 15.15 10.89
N VAL A 362 23.53 15.01 10.01
CA VAL A 362 24.56 13.97 10.14
C VAL A 362 25.43 14.23 11.37
N ALA A 363 25.85 15.47 11.59
CA ALA A 363 26.62 15.87 12.77
C ALA A 363 25.79 15.69 14.06
N LEU A 364 24.51 16.06 14.03
CA LEU A 364 23.59 15.87 15.14
C LEU A 364 23.43 14.39 15.51
N VAL A 365 23.28 13.50 14.52
CA VAL A 365 23.18 12.05 14.74
C VAL A 365 24.45 11.50 15.36
N TYR A 366 25.64 11.95 14.90
CA TYR A 366 26.92 11.50 15.49
C TYR A 366 27.11 11.97 16.94
N THR A 367 26.58 13.12 17.31
CA THR A 367 26.70 13.65 18.68
C THR A 367 25.69 13.03 19.62
N LEU A 368 24.46 12.76 19.15
CA LEU A 368 23.35 12.29 20.00
C LEU A 368 23.26 10.78 20.09
N LEU A 369 23.71 10.03 19.08
CA LEU A 369 23.49 8.58 19.00
C LEU A 369 24.80 7.81 19.16
N PRO A 370 25.02 7.13 20.30
CA PRO A 370 26.06 6.10 20.43
C PRO A 370 25.86 5.01 19.38
N LYS A 371 26.97 4.40 18.92
CA LYS A 371 26.98 3.37 17.87
C LYS A 371 26.05 2.19 18.17
N GLU A 372 25.92 1.84 19.43
CA GLU A 372 25.08 0.75 19.92
C GLU A 372 23.59 1.07 19.74
N ILE A 373 23.16 2.30 20.08
CA ILE A 373 21.77 2.75 19.93
C ILE A 373 21.44 2.89 18.44
N TYR A 374 22.36 3.43 17.64
CA TYR A 374 22.21 3.46 16.18
C TYR A 374 21.99 2.05 15.61
N LEU A 375 22.79 1.05 16.06
CA LEU A 375 22.63 -0.34 15.64
C LEU A 375 21.22 -0.87 15.97
N ALA A 376 20.73 -0.62 17.18
CA ALA A 376 19.41 -1.07 17.60
C ALA A 376 18.29 -0.43 16.75
N ILE A 377 18.35 0.87 16.54
CA ILE A 377 17.40 1.61 15.69
C ILE A 377 17.45 1.10 14.24
N PHE A 378 18.64 0.89 13.71
CA PHE A 378 18.82 0.41 12.34
C PHE A 378 18.29 -1.02 12.16
N ILE A 379 18.51 -1.93 13.11
CA ILE A 379 17.91 -3.28 13.12
C ILE A 379 16.39 -3.18 13.17
N ALA A 380 15.83 -2.33 14.05
CA ALA A 380 14.38 -2.14 14.14
C ALA A 380 13.79 -1.61 12.83
N PHE A 381 14.46 -0.64 12.19
CA PHE A 381 14.05 -0.10 10.88
C PHE A 381 14.11 -1.16 9.77
N CYS A 382 15.19 -1.92 9.68
CA CYS A 382 15.32 -3.04 8.72
C CYS A 382 14.26 -4.13 8.98
N SER A 383 13.95 -4.42 10.24
CA SER A 383 12.88 -5.35 10.61
C SER A 383 11.51 -4.82 10.18
N PHE A 384 11.27 -3.52 10.33
CA PHE A 384 10.05 -2.87 9.84
C PHE A 384 9.91 -2.97 8.32
N THR A 385 11.00 -2.81 7.54
CA THR A 385 10.93 -2.98 6.07
C THR A 385 10.49 -4.39 5.67
N THR A 386 10.85 -5.40 6.46
CA THR A 386 10.42 -6.80 6.25
C THR A 386 8.91 -6.98 6.38
N CYS A 387 8.24 -6.20 7.26
CA CYS A 387 6.78 -6.27 7.44
C CYS A 387 6.01 -5.91 6.17
N MET A 388 6.59 -5.07 5.33
CA MET A 388 5.97 -4.59 4.09
C MET A 388 6.19 -5.54 2.91
N ASN A 389 6.89 -6.67 3.09
CA ASN A 389 7.18 -7.63 2.03
C ASN A 389 5.98 -8.52 1.71
N MET A 390 5.16 -8.10 0.76
CA MET A 390 4.01 -8.87 0.29
C MET A 390 4.40 -10.12 -0.53
N ALA A 391 5.66 -10.22 -1.02
CA ALA A 391 6.09 -11.32 -1.86
C ALA A 391 6.01 -12.66 -1.14
N ILE A 392 6.39 -12.71 0.14
CA ILE A 392 6.36 -13.94 0.94
C ILE A 392 4.98 -14.21 1.52
N ALA A 393 4.29 -13.18 2.00
CA ALA A 393 2.97 -13.31 2.61
C ALA A 393 1.88 -13.81 1.65
N THR A 394 2.15 -13.78 0.35
CA THR A 394 1.23 -14.22 -0.72
C THR A 394 1.83 -15.26 -1.66
N ALA A 395 2.92 -15.91 -1.25
CA ALA A 395 3.72 -16.76 -2.13
C ALA A 395 2.99 -18.02 -2.62
N VAL A 396 2.12 -18.63 -1.80
CA VAL A 396 1.25 -19.75 -2.19
C VAL A 396 -0.02 -19.23 -2.87
N SER A 397 -0.63 -18.18 -2.31
CA SER A 397 -1.83 -17.57 -2.87
C SER A 397 -1.65 -17.11 -4.32
N ARG A 398 -0.46 -16.60 -4.71
CA ARG A 398 -0.15 -16.20 -6.09
C ARG A 398 -0.16 -17.36 -7.09
N GLU A 399 0.01 -18.60 -6.64
CA GLU A 399 -0.07 -19.76 -7.53
C GLU A 399 -1.46 -19.88 -8.17
N GLY A 400 -2.51 -19.52 -7.44
CA GLY A 400 -3.90 -19.60 -7.92
C GLY A 400 -4.22 -20.98 -8.51
N ASN A 401 -4.85 -21.04 -9.68
CA ASN A 401 -5.21 -22.29 -10.35
C ASN A 401 -4.01 -23.18 -10.75
N ARG A 402 -2.76 -22.66 -10.67
CA ARG A 402 -1.55 -23.46 -10.95
C ARG A 402 -1.07 -24.26 -9.74
N HIS A 403 -1.67 -24.05 -8.57
CA HIS A 403 -1.29 -24.71 -7.34
C HIS A 403 -1.39 -26.23 -7.46
N ASP A 404 -2.51 -26.74 -7.99
CA ASP A 404 -2.71 -28.19 -8.18
C ASP A 404 -1.71 -28.79 -9.18
N MET A 405 -1.39 -28.07 -10.26
CA MET A 405 -0.35 -28.49 -11.20
C MET A 405 1.04 -28.54 -10.55
N ARG A 406 1.35 -27.61 -9.65
CA ARG A 406 2.65 -27.61 -8.93
C ARG A 406 2.80 -28.80 -7.98
N LYS A 407 1.71 -29.29 -7.41
CA LYS A 407 1.72 -30.50 -6.56
C LYS A 407 2.03 -31.78 -7.32
N THR A 408 1.80 -31.81 -8.63
CA THR A 408 2.13 -33.00 -9.45
C THR A 408 3.63 -33.15 -9.73
N TYR A 409 4.44 -32.13 -9.40
CA TYR A 409 5.89 -32.25 -9.56
C TYR A 409 6.46 -33.25 -8.55
N PRO A 410 7.37 -34.15 -8.97
CA PRO A 410 8.02 -35.12 -8.08
C PRO A 410 9.11 -34.45 -7.22
N ILE A 411 8.75 -33.41 -6.47
CA ILE A 411 9.65 -32.61 -5.66
C ILE A 411 9.11 -32.54 -4.24
N ALA A 412 9.94 -32.77 -3.25
CA ALA A 412 9.52 -32.75 -1.86
C ALA A 412 9.00 -31.35 -1.43
N GLY A 413 7.90 -31.31 -0.63
CA GLY A 413 7.23 -30.06 -0.23
C GLY A 413 8.11 -29.06 0.50
N HIS A 414 9.08 -29.53 1.28
CA HIS A 414 10.04 -28.65 1.94
C HIS A 414 10.91 -27.87 0.93
N VAL A 415 11.20 -28.44 -0.26
CA VAL A 415 11.96 -27.77 -1.31
C VAL A 415 11.15 -26.64 -1.95
N HIS A 416 9.83 -26.84 -2.13
CA HIS A 416 8.92 -25.79 -2.60
C HIS A 416 8.87 -24.61 -1.61
N LEU A 417 8.70 -24.92 -0.32
CA LEU A 417 8.62 -23.89 0.72
C LEU A 417 9.97 -23.18 0.92
N MET A 418 11.07 -23.91 0.84
CA MET A 418 12.42 -23.34 0.92
C MET A 418 12.69 -22.37 -0.22
N ALA A 419 12.29 -22.70 -1.46
CA ALA A 419 12.44 -21.80 -2.61
C ALA A 419 11.65 -20.49 -2.42
N LYS A 420 10.42 -20.57 -1.89
CA LYS A 420 9.58 -19.40 -1.59
C LYS A 420 10.19 -18.56 -0.46
N MET A 421 10.65 -19.19 0.61
CA MET A 421 11.28 -18.52 1.74
C MET A 421 12.54 -17.76 1.31
N VAL A 422 13.43 -18.41 0.58
CA VAL A 422 14.67 -17.79 0.08
C VAL A 422 14.36 -16.64 -0.87
N MET A 423 13.33 -16.74 -1.73
CA MET A 423 12.86 -15.61 -2.55
C MET A 423 12.48 -14.41 -1.68
N GLY A 424 11.71 -14.62 -0.61
CA GLY A 424 11.31 -13.54 0.31
C GLY A 424 12.51 -12.89 1.00
N MET A 425 13.46 -13.71 1.47
CA MET A 425 14.70 -13.22 2.09
C MET A 425 15.58 -12.42 1.11
N ILE A 426 15.66 -12.84 -0.16
CA ILE A 426 16.39 -12.09 -1.20
C ILE A 426 15.79 -10.69 -1.37
N PHE A 427 14.47 -10.55 -1.45
CA PHE A 427 13.83 -9.24 -1.59
C PHE A 427 14.02 -8.36 -0.34
N ASN A 428 13.96 -8.95 0.86
CA ASN A 428 14.26 -8.24 2.10
C ASN A 428 15.72 -7.77 2.11
N LEU A 429 16.66 -8.66 1.77
CA LEU A 429 18.07 -8.32 1.70
C LEU A 429 18.34 -7.22 0.66
N CYS A 430 17.70 -7.25 -0.51
CA CYS A 430 17.80 -6.18 -1.50
C CYS A 430 17.32 -4.83 -0.92
N THR A 431 16.17 -4.82 -0.22
CA THR A 431 15.66 -3.60 0.43
C THR A 431 16.63 -3.08 1.48
N MET A 432 17.11 -3.95 2.38
CA MET A 432 18.04 -3.56 3.43
C MET A 432 19.38 -3.06 2.85
N THR A 433 19.84 -3.68 1.76
CA THR A 433 21.09 -3.28 1.08
C THR A 433 20.94 -1.90 0.42
N THR A 434 19.82 -1.59 -0.22
CA THR A 434 19.60 -0.25 -0.80
C THR A 434 19.55 0.82 0.28
N VAL A 435 18.95 0.54 1.43
CA VAL A 435 18.97 1.42 2.60
C VAL A 435 20.38 1.57 3.17
N ALA A 436 21.12 0.47 3.29
CA ALA A 436 22.50 0.49 3.80
C ALA A 436 23.46 1.29 2.91
N ILE A 437 23.33 1.17 1.58
CA ILE A 437 24.11 1.98 0.62
C ILE A 437 23.84 3.47 0.86
N LEU A 438 22.59 3.85 1.05
CA LEU A 438 22.24 5.24 1.36
C LEU A 438 22.87 5.68 2.68
N MET A 439 22.82 4.83 3.73
CA MET A 439 23.44 5.14 5.02
C MET A 439 24.96 5.23 4.95
N PHE A 440 25.62 4.48 4.07
CA PHE A 440 27.06 4.63 3.83
C PHE A 440 27.42 5.99 3.24
N VAL A 441 26.57 6.51 2.35
CA VAL A 441 26.78 7.83 1.75
C VAL A 441 26.53 8.93 2.77
N LEU A 442 25.44 8.83 3.54
CA LEU A 442 25.03 9.86 4.50
C LEU A 442 25.87 9.82 5.81
N MET A 443 26.21 8.62 6.28
CA MET A 443 26.82 8.40 7.60
C MET A 443 28.01 7.43 7.54
N PRO A 444 29.13 7.78 6.88
CA PRO A 444 30.28 6.88 6.69
C PRO A 444 30.90 6.40 8.01
N GLY A 445 30.84 7.20 9.09
CA GLY A 445 31.34 6.82 10.42
C GLY A 445 30.62 5.64 11.08
N PHE A 446 29.41 5.30 10.59
CA PHE A 446 28.62 4.13 11.05
C PHE A 446 28.64 2.96 10.06
N ALA A 447 29.47 3.00 9.03
CA ALA A 447 29.48 2.00 7.95
C ALA A 447 29.57 0.55 8.45
N LEU A 448 30.53 0.24 9.33
CA LEU A 448 30.69 -1.10 9.89
C LEU A 448 29.45 -1.55 10.70
N VAL A 449 28.88 -0.64 11.47
CA VAL A 449 27.69 -0.89 12.30
C VAL A 449 26.47 -1.14 11.41
N THR A 450 26.35 -0.42 10.29
CA THR A 450 25.30 -0.60 9.30
C THR A 450 25.38 -1.99 8.63
N VAL A 451 26.59 -2.46 8.26
CA VAL A 451 26.78 -3.83 7.73
C VAL A 451 26.37 -4.88 8.75
N ALA A 452 26.81 -4.72 10.01
CA ALA A 452 26.41 -5.61 11.10
C ALA A 452 24.88 -5.59 11.30
N GLY A 453 24.26 -4.41 11.23
CA GLY A 453 22.81 -4.25 11.34
C GLY A 453 22.05 -4.98 10.23
N VAL A 454 22.50 -4.92 8.96
CA VAL A 454 21.90 -5.70 7.86
C VAL A 454 22.01 -7.20 8.13
N ALA A 455 23.18 -7.67 8.56
CA ALA A 455 23.40 -9.10 8.84
C ALA A 455 22.50 -9.59 9.99
N LEU A 456 22.41 -8.86 11.09
CA LEU A 456 21.60 -9.22 12.24
C LEU A 456 20.10 -9.13 11.96
N SER A 457 19.66 -8.18 11.14
CA SER A 457 18.26 -8.07 10.72
C SER A 457 17.78 -9.27 9.89
N GLN A 458 18.69 -10.07 9.32
CA GLN A 458 18.32 -11.31 8.61
C GLN A 458 17.70 -12.35 9.56
N LEU A 459 17.96 -12.31 10.86
CA LEU A 459 17.28 -13.18 11.83
C LEU A 459 15.79 -12.85 11.87
N PHE A 460 15.43 -11.57 12.03
CA PHE A 460 14.02 -11.19 11.99
C PHE A 460 13.39 -11.49 10.62
N SER A 461 14.13 -11.26 9.53
CA SER A 461 13.68 -11.57 8.18
C SER A 461 13.37 -13.07 8.02
N PHE A 462 14.19 -13.95 8.54
CA PHE A 462 13.95 -15.39 8.49
C PHE A 462 12.70 -15.79 9.31
N LEU A 463 12.59 -15.29 10.55
CA LEU A 463 11.43 -15.51 11.40
C LEU A 463 10.15 -15.12 10.66
N TRP A 464 10.12 -13.87 10.15
CA TRP A 464 8.90 -13.33 9.60
C TRP A 464 8.54 -13.93 8.24
N CYS A 465 9.53 -14.26 7.42
CA CYS A 465 9.32 -15.02 6.19
C CYS A 465 8.71 -16.41 6.50
N SER A 466 9.20 -17.08 7.54
CA SER A 466 8.66 -18.39 7.96
C SER A 466 7.22 -18.29 8.46
N VAL A 467 6.91 -17.31 9.31
CA VAL A 467 5.56 -17.07 9.84
C VAL A 467 4.59 -16.69 8.72
N SER A 468 4.95 -15.71 7.89
CA SER A 468 4.11 -15.25 6.78
C SER A 468 3.82 -16.36 5.77
N LEU A 469 4.83 -17.18 5.44
CA LEU A 469 4.66 -18.32 4.55
C LEU A 469 3.77 -19.40 5.17
N LEU A 470 3.89 -19.66 6.48
CA LEU A 470 3.00 -20.59 7.19
C LEU A 470 1.55 -20.12 7.13
N ILE A 471 1.29 -18.82 7.38
CA ILE A 471 -0.06 -18.24 7.28
C ILE A 471 -0.62 -18.51 5.88
N ASP A 472 0.16 -18.27 4.83
CA ASP A 472 -0.28 -18.43 3.44
C ASP A 472 -0.45 -19.90 3.04
N VAL A 473 0.37 -20.83 3.57
CA VAL A 473 0.21 -22.28 3.39
C VAL A 473 -1.06 -22.80 4.07
N TYR A 474 -1.35 -22.29 5.28
CA TYR A 474 -2.55 -22.72 6.02
C TYR A 474 -3.83 -22.08 5.49
N HIS A 475 -3.77 -20.92 4.84
CA HIS A 475 -4.93 -20.14 4.36
C HIS A 475 -4.73 -19.58 2.96
N PRO A 476 -4.37 -20.40 1.93
CA PRO A 476 -4.09 -19.86 0.61
C PRO A 476 -5.36 -19.33 -0.05
N LYS A 477 -5.27 -18.11 -0.62
CA LYS A 477 -6.33 -17.52 -1.45
C LYS A 477 -6.06 -17.88 -2.91
N LEU A 478 -6.56 -19.06 -3.36
CA LEU A 478 -6.30 -19.58 -4.71
C LEU A 478 -7.29 -19.06 -5.76
N ASN A 479 -8.52 -18.74 -5.36
CA ASN A 479 -9.60 -18.29 -6.24
C ASN A 479 -9.64 -16.77 -6.34
N TRP A 480 -8.74 -16.19 -7.14
CA TRP A 480 -8.70 -14.76 -7.42
C TRP A 480 -8.86 -14.48 -8.92
N LYS A 481 -9.46 -13.32 -9.24
CA LYS A 481 -9.74 -12.89 -10.62
C LYS A 481 -8.67 -11.96 -11.18
N THR A 482 -8.06 -11.15 -10.32
CA THR A 482 -6.99 -10.22 -10.69
C THR A 482 -5.75 -10.49 -9.85
N GLU A 483 -4.56 -10.21 -10.40
CA GLU A 483 -3.30 -10.33 -9.67
C GLU A 483 -3.26 -9.40 -8.43
N THR A 484 -3.97 -8.26 -8.49
CA THR A 484 -4.11 -7.34 -7.34
C THR A 484 -4.86 -7.99 -6.18
N GLU A 485 -5.88 -8.80 -6.46
CA GLU A 485 -6.61 -9.56 -5.44
C GLU A 485 -5.73 -10.60 -4.76
N ALA A 486 -4.78 -11.20 -5.51
CA ALA A 486 -3.86 -12.18 -4.96
C ALA A 486 -2.89 -11.55 -3.94
N VAL A 487 -2.52 -10.27 -4.10
CA VAL A 487 -1.50 -9.59 -3.28
C VAL A 487 -2.12 -8.57 -2.33
N LYS A 488 -2.74 -7.49 -2.83
CA LYS A 488 -3.24 -6.38 -1.98
C LYS A 488 -4.53 -6.71 -1.23
N GLN A 489 -5.43 -7.47 -1.85
CA GLN A 489 -6.71 -7.83 -1.23
C GLN A 489 -6.63 -9.23 -0.60
N ASN A 490 -5.45 -9.61 -0.16
CA ASN A 490 -5.20 -10.88 0.52
C ASN A 490 -5.07 -10.64 2.02
N MET A 491 -5.94 -11.28 2.80
CA MET A 491 -5.94 -11.19 4.25
C MET A 491 -4.61 -11.69 4.86
N ASN A 492 -3.95 -12.64 4.20
CA ASN A 492 -2.66 -13.16 4.66
C ASN A 492 -1.58 -12.07 4.65
N ALA A 493 -1.60 -11.17 3.66
CA ALA A 493 -0.68 -10.04 3.61
C ALA A 493 -0.94 -9.07 4.77
N LEU A 494 -2.22 -8.76 5.05
CA LEU A 494 -2.59 -7.89 6.16
C LEU A 494 -2.20 -8.50 7.51
N LEU A 495 -2.55 -9.77 7.75
CA LEU A 495 -2.18 -10.49 8.99
C LEU A 495 -0.66 -10.61 9.14
N GLY A 496 0.04 -10.84 8.02
CA GLY A 496 1.49 -10.82 7.97
C GLY A 496 2.04 -9.47 8.42
N SER A 497 1.63 -8.37 7.82
CA SER A 497 2.15 -7.04 8.15
C SER A 497 1.84 -6.62 9.58
N LEU A 498 0.59 -6.75 10.03
CA LEU A 498 0.19 -6.36 11.40
C LEU A 498 0.81 -7.25 12.48
N GLY A 499 0.89 -8.57 12.23
CA GLY A 499 1.54 -9.49 13.15
C GLY A 499 3.03 -9.19 13.30
N ALA A 500 3.71 -8.84 12.21
CA ALA A 500 5.11 -8.42 12.25
C ALA A 500 5.32 -7.17 13.09
N MET A 501 4.46 -6.16 12.91
CA MET A 501 4.52 -4.93 13.72
C MET A 501 4.35 -5.23 15.22
N GLY A 502 3.43 -6.14 15.55
CA GLY A 502 3.25 -6.59 16.94
C GLY A 502 4.48 -7.29 17.52
N VAL A 503 5.12 -8.17 16.74
CA VAL A 503 6.36 -8.84 17.15
C VAL A 503 7.51 -7.84 17.30
N ILE A 504 7.67 -6.89 16.38
CA ILE A 504 8.69 -5.83 16.49
C ILE A 504 8.44 -5.01 17.76
N ALA A 505 7.20 -4.59 18.02
CA ALA A 505 6.87 -3.83 19.23
C ALA A 505 7.22 -4.62 20.50
N ALA A 506 6.96 -5.93 20.53
CA ALA A 506 7.34 -6.81 21.65
C ALA A 506 8.87 -6.92 21.83
N LEU A 507 9.63 -7.05 20.72
CA LEU A 507 11.09 -7.12 20.75
C LEU A 507 11.72 -5.79 21.16
N VAL A 508 11.17 -4.67 20.68
CA VAL A 508 11.58 -3.33 21.13
C VAL A 508 11.25 -3.14 22.61
N GLY A 509 10.06 -3.58 23.06
CA GLY A 509 9.69 -3.59 24.46
C GLY A 509 10.66 -4.42 25.33
N LEU A 510 11.06 -5.60 24.84
CA LEU A 510 12.05 -6.44 25.50
C LEU A 510 13.42 -5.77 25.59
N PHE A 511 13.84 -5.07 24.55
CA PHE A 511 15.08 -4.27 24.54
C PHE A 511 15.05 -3.18 25.60
N PHE A 512 13.95 -2.39 25.66
CA PHE A 512 13.80 -1.34 26.68
C PHE A 512 13.68 -1.90 28.10
N LEU A 513 13.08 -3.07 28.28
CA LEU A 513 13.02 -3.76 29.58
C LEU A 513 14.43 -4.14 30.06
N GLY A 514 15.30 -4.61 29.16
CA GLY A 514 16.70 -4.86 29.47
C GLY A 514 17.43 -3.60 29.95
N LEU A 515 17.22 -2.48 29.25
CA LEU A 515 17.78 -1.18 29.64
C LEU A 515 17.22 -0.70 30.99
N TYR A 516 15.93 -0.90 31.25
CA TYR A 516 15.30 -0.57 32.55
C TYR A 516 15.95 -1.35 33.72
N TRP A 517 16.35 -2.60 33.46
CA TRP A 517 17.09 -3.41 34.44
C TRP A 517 18.60 -3.09 34.50
N GLN A 518 18.99 -1.93 33.92
CA GLN A 518 20.38 -1.44 33.89
C GLN A 518 21.36 -2.38 33.18
N TRP A 519 20.88 -3.20 32.24
CA TRP A 519 21.77 -3.96 31.37
C TRP A 519 22.47 -3.04 30.41
N SER A 520 23.68 -3.42 29.97
CA SER A 520 24.33 -2.72 28.88
C SER A 520 23.50 -2.86 27.59
N VAL A 521 23.60 -1.89 26.69
CA VAL A 521 22.93 -1.92 25.37
C VAL A 521 23.25 -3.22 24.63
N TRP A 522 24.48 -3.69 24.69
CA TRP A 522 24.90 -4.96 24.12
C TRP A 522 24.23 -6.17 24.77
N GLY A 523 24.05 -6.17 26.07
CA GLY A 523 23.32 -7.23 26.78
C GLY A 523 21.86 -7.30 26.39
N ALA A 524 21.18 -6.14 26.31
CA ALA A 524 19.79 -6.05 25.88
C ALA A 524 19.62 -6.48 24.40
N LEU A 525 20.51 -6.06 23.50
CA LEU A 525 20.55 -6.52 22.11
C LEU A 525 20.81 -8.02 22.00
N GLY A 526 21.78 -8.53 22.78
CA GLY A 526 22.09 -9.96 22.82
C GLY A 526 20.88 -10.81 23.21
N LEU A 527 20.11 -10.38 24.21
CA LEU A 527 18.88 -11.05 24.61
C LEU A 527 17.85 -11.10 23.46
N VAL A 528 17.62 -9.97 22.80
CA VAL A 528 16.69 -9.89 21.64
C VAL A 528 17.12 -10.84 20.53
N LEU A 529 18.42 -10.85 20.18
CA LEU A 529 18.95 -11.73 19.14
C LEU A 529 18.86 -13.22 19.52
N LEU A 530 19.09 -13.55 20.77
CA LEU A 530 18.96 -14.92 21.27
C LEU A 530 17.49 -15.39 21.22
N VAL A 531 16.54 -14.56 21.61
CA VAL A 531 15.10 -14.85 21.48
C VAL A 531 14.71 -15.05 20.03
N LEU A 532 15.20 -14.18 19.12
CA LEU A 532 14.97 -14.33 17.69
C LEU A 532 15.52 -15.65 17.16
N ALA A 533 16.75 -16.01 17.48
CA ALA A 533 17.36 -17.27 17.02
C ALA A 533 16.62 -18.51 17.55
N ALA A 534 16.12 -18.47 18.78
CA ALA A 534 15.29 -19.55 19.34
C ALA A 534 13.95 -19.69 18.60
N LEU A 535 13.28 -18.55 18.32
CA LEU A 535 12.04 -18.53 17.54
C LEU A 535 12.26 -19.01 16.09
N ASP A 536 13.38 -18.65 15.46
CA ASP A 536 13.78 -19.12 14.13
C ASP A 536 13.88 -20.64 14.08
N GLY A 537 14.53 -21.24 15.07
CA GLY A 537 14.64 -22.70 15.16
C GLY A 537 13.28 -23.41 15.30
N ILE A 538 12.36 -22.83 16.08
CA ILE A 538 10.99 -23.36 16.25
C ILE A 538 10.22 -23.23 14.94
N MET A 539 10.23 -22.06 14.33
CA MET A 539 9.47 -21.77 13.10
C MET A 539 10.00 -22.57 11.90
N ALA A 540 11.33 -22.74 11.79
CA ALA A 540 11.93 -23.58 10.76
C ALA A 540 11.44 -25.04 10.88
N ARG A 541 11.46 -25.61 12.09
CA ARG A 541 10.94 -26.97 12.31
C ARG A 541 9.48 -27.07 11.93
N TRP A 542 8.66 -26.10 12.31
CA TRP A 542 7.23 -26.10 12.01
C TRP A 542 6.98 -25.95 10.50
N LEU A 543 7.64 -25.00 9.84
CA LEU A 543 7.51 -24.78 8.40
C LEU A 543 7.89 -26.03 7.59
N PHE A 544 9.05 -26.61 7.84
CA PHE A 544 9.57 -27.71 7.02
C PHE A 544 8.97 -29.08 7.37
N ARG A 545 8.42 -29.28 8.57
CA ARG A 545 7.72 -30.51 8.93
C ARG A 545 6.22 -30.43 8.66
N SER A 546 5.52 -29.53 9.35
CA SER A 546 4.05 -29.43 9.28
C SER A 546 3.58 -28.65 8.05
N GLY A 547 4.24 -27.52 7.73
CA GLY A 547 3.91 -26.70 6.56
C GLY A 547 4.06 -27.46 5.25
N SER A 548 5.13 -28.28 5.10
CA SER A 548 5.35 -29.07 3.90
C SER A 548 4.26 -30.13 3.65
N ARG A 549 3.77 -30.76 4.71
CA ARG A 549 2.63 -31.70 4.61
C ARG A 549 1.34 -30.97 4.22
N THR A 550 1.09 -29.80 4.83
CA THR A 550 -0.11 -29.02 4.58
C THR A 550 -0.15 -28.47 3.15
N TYR A 551 1.01 -28.11 2.58
CA TYR A 551 1.13 -27.64 1.20
C TYR A 551 0.58 -28.62 0.17
N TYR A 552 0.79 -29.94 0.37
CA TYR A 552 0.24 -30.98 -0.51
C TYR A 552 -1.21 -31.36 -0.21
N LEU A 553 -1.65 -31.21 1.03
CA LEU A 553 -3.00 -31.60 1.43
C LEU A 553 -4.08 -30.59 1.04
N ARG A 554 -3.69 -29.36 0.72
CA ARG A 554 -4.59 -28.26 0.33
C ARG A 554 -4.46 -27.87 -1.11
#